data_ec1f444470ed63156ed66e112abe2719
#
_entry.id   ec1f444470ed63156ed66e112abe2719
#
_cell.length_a   1.000
_cell.length_b   1.000
_cell.length_c   1.000
_cell.angle_alpha   90.00
_cell.angle_beta   90.00
_cell.angle_gamma   90.00
#
_symmetry.space_group_name_H-M   'P 1'
#
loop_
_entity.id
_entity.type
_entity.pdbx_description
1 polymer ?
#
loop_
_entity_poly.entity_id
_entity_poly.type
_entity_poly.pdbx_seq_one_letter_code
_entity_poly.pdbx_strand_id
1 'polypeptide(L)'
;MTWTPLPEPRPRPQVQPYTPYVWPAGDFVALPQPAEGGGPPMFEALAQRRSVRELKALPVEALGALLWHSQRRLAWAPSPLGFELERRPAPSGGAIHPIHVLAFDPQTGAWGRYDGVRHGLHDLADQMPMLEGLVEQARSIVADPEATLLWLVAEPGKTEAKYENAQSVVWRDAGVLQGYLVAVAAGLGLGTCLLGMTGQAWAARLADQGELAGVGALWVGRRP
;
A
#
# COMPACT_ATOMS: atom_id res chain seq x y z
N MET A 1 3.47 -24.86 -17.74
CA MET A 1 2.48 -24.30 -16.77
C MET A 1 1.26 -23.86 -17.54
N THR A 2 0.07 -24.27 -17.13
CA THR A 2 -1.20 -23.83 -17.74
C THR A 2 -1.69 -22.60 -16.97
N TRP A 3 -2.02 -21.52 -17.68
CA TRP A 3 -2.64 -20.35 -17.07
C TRP A 3 -4.03 -20.70 -16.56
N THR A 4 -4.31 -20.45 -15.27
CA THR A 4 -5.65 -20.61 -14.70
C THR A 4 -6.29 -19.22 -14.60
N PRO A 5 -7.30 -18.91 -15.42
CA PRO A 5 -7.95 -17.60 -15.35
C PRO A 5 -8.76 -17.48 -14.05
N LEU A 6 -8.75 -16.29 -13.46
CA LEU A 6 -9.71 -15.95 -12.41
C LEU A 6 -11.09 -15.69 -13.04
N PRO A 7 -12.18 -15.98 -12.33
CA PRO A 7 -13.53 -15.64 -12.80
C PRO A 7 -13.67 -14.13 -13.04
N GLU A 8 -14.46 -13.77 -14.06
CA GLU A 8 -14.75 -12.36 -14.36
C GLU A 8 -15.52 -11.69 -13.23
N PRO A 9 -15.07 -10.53 -12.76
CA PRO A 9 -15.80 -9.76 -11.75
C PRO A 9 -17.08 -9.18 -12.36
N ARG A 10 -18.16 -9.22 -11.60
CA ARG A 10 -19.45 -8.68 -12.02
C ARG A 10 -20.01 -7.77 -10.93
N PRO A 11 -20.56 -6.60 -11.26
CA PRO A 11 -21.30 -5.80 -10.29
C PRO A 11 -22.43 -6.63 -9.69
N ARG A 12 -22.58 -6.61 -8.36
CA ARG A 12 -23.69 -7.29 -7.69
C ARG A 12 -25.01 -6.60 -8.09
N PRO A 13 -26.08 -7.35 -8.36
CA PRO A 13 -27.42 -6.77 -8.57
C PRO A 13 -27.87 -5.96 -7.34
N GLN A 14 -27.51 -6.40 -6.15
CA GLN A 14 -27.69 -5.68 -4.90
C GLN A 14 -26.36 -5.64 -4.16
N VAL A 15 -25.94 -4.46 -3.76
CA VAL A 15 -24.72 -4.30 -2.97
C VAL A 15 -24.91 -4.96 -1.60
N GLN A 16 -23.81 -5.51 -1.06
CA GLN A 16 -23.78 -6.09 0.28
C GLN A 16 -22.97 -5.15 1.18
N PRO A 17 -23.62 -4.38 2.08
CA PRO A 17 -22.87 -3.50 2.96
C PRO A 17 -21.81 -4.28 3.76
N TYR A 18 -20.62 -3.74 3.80
CA TYR A 18 -19.48 -4.32 4.49
C TYR A 18 -19.03 -3.38 5.61
N THR A 19 -18.77 -3.93 6.78
CA THR A 19 -18.15 -3.19 7.88
C THR A 19 -16.65 -3.27 7.74
N PRO A 20 -15.94 -2.15 7.49
CA PRO A 20 -14.50 -2.17 7.35
C PRO A 20 -13.78 -2.73 8.58
N TYR A 21 -12.67 -3.40 8.35
CA TYR A 21 -11.81 -3.93 9.40
C TYR A 21 -11.37 -2.79 10.34
N VAL A 22 -11.58 -3.02 11.63
CA VAL A 22 -11.21 -2.05 12.66
C VAL A 22 -9.75 -2.30 13.07
N TRP A 23 -8.85 -1.49 12.51
CA TRP A 23 -7.46 -1.53 12.93
C TRP A 23 -7.33 -1.12 14.39
N PRO A 24 -6.50 -1.80 15.17
CA PRO A 24 -6.22 -1.39 16.54
C PRO A 24 -5.79 0.07 16.62
N ALA A 25 -6.25 0.74 17.65
CA ALA A 25 -5.89 2.13 17.89
C ALA A 25 -4.41 2.20 18.29
N GLY A 26 -3.62 2.94 17.51
CA GLY A 26 -2.23 3.27 17.81
C GLY A 26 -2.03 4.77 17.78
N ASP A 27 -0.91 5.24 18.31
CA ASP A 27 -0.55 6.64 18.26
C ASP A 27 -0.48 7.12 16.82
N PHE A 28 -0.96 8.34 16.60
CA PHE A 28 -0.93 8.96 15.28
C PHE A 28 0.26 9.91 15.16
N VAL A 29 1.12 9.63 14.17
CA VAL A 29 2.26 10.48 13.81
C VAL A 29 1.96 11.16 12.48
N ALA A 30 1.80 12.48 12.49
CA ALA A 30 1.61 13.26 11.27
C ALA A 30 2.87 13.22 10.39
N LEU A 31 2.68 13.03 9.08
CA LEU A 31 3.77 13.13 8.12
C LEU A 31 3.88 14.55 7.56
N PRO A 32 5.11 15.01 7.24
CA PRO A 32 5.30 16.29 6.58
C PRO A 32 4.58 16.32 5.22
N GLN A 33 3.85 17.41 4.96
CA GLN A 33 3.28 17.63 3.63
C GLN A 33 4.40 18.09 2.68
N PRO A 34 4.42 17.59 1.43
CA PRO A 34 5.43 18.02 0.47
C PRO A 34 5.20 19.48 0.08
N ALA A 35 6.30 20.19 -0.19
CA ALA A 35 6.22 21.50 -0.84
C ALA A 35 5.58 21.37 -2.23
N GLU A 36 4.88 22.40 -2.67
CA GLU A 36 4.32 22.45 -4.01
C GLU A 36 5.45 22.54 -5.05
N GLY A 37 5.37 21.68 -6.06
CA GLY A 37 6.33 21.63 -7.18
C GLY A 37 7.62 20.88 -6.83
N GLY A 38 8.36 20.54 -7.85
CA GLY A 38 9.66 19.86 -7.75
C GLY A 38 9.66 18.49 -8.44
N GLY A 39 10.87 18.07 -8.76
CA GLY A 39 11.12 16.82 -9.50
C GLY A 39 11.16 16.99 -11.03
N PRO A 40 11.71 15.99 -11.73
CA PRO A 40 11.77 15.99 -13.18
C PRO A 40 10.38 15.85 -13.80
N PRO A 41 10.21 16.22 -15.08
CA PRO A 41 8.99 15.92 -15.83
C PRO A 41 8.66 14.41 -15.75
N MET A 42 7.37 14.09 -15.66
CA MET A 42 6.90 12.71 -15.45
C MET A 42 7.50 11.69 -16.42
N PHE A 43 7.56 12.03 -17.73
CA PHE A 43 8.09 11.09 -18.74
C PHE A 43 9.58 10.86 -18.59
N GLU A 44 10.34 11.87 -18.15
CA GLU A 44 11.75 11.73 -17.85
C GLU A 44 11.97 10.83 -16.63
N ALA A 45 11.21 11.07 -15.55
CA ALA A 45 11.24 10.22 -14.36
C ALA A 45 10.95 8.75 -14.69
N LEU A 46 9.93 8.49 -15.52
CA LEU A 46 9.57 7.13 -15.94
C LEU A 46 10.65 6.49 -16.82
N ALA A 47 11.27 7.24 -17.74
CA ALA A 47 12.34 6.74 -18.60
C ALA A 47 13.60 6.35 -17.80
N GLN A 48 13.90 7.08 -16.72
CA GLN A 48 15.05 6.81 -15.84
C GLN A 48 14.74 5.79 -14.74
N ARG A 49 13.46 5.41 -14.55
CA ARG A 49 13.05 4.46 -13.52
C ARG A 49 13.70 3.08 -13.74
N ARG A 50 14.33 2.56 -12.72
CA ARG A 50 14.84 1.17 -12.66
C ARG A 50 14.66 0.62 -11.26
N SER A 51 14.62 -0.70 -11.10
CA SER A 51 14.71 -1.34 -9.78
C SER A 51 16.08 -1.10 -9.18
N VAL A 52 16.13 -0.59 -7.95
CA VAL A 52 17.35 -0.32 -7.18
C VAL A 52 17.39 -1.26 -5.99
N ARG A 53 18.45 -2.05 -5.86
CA ARG A 53 18.62 -3.08 -4.82
C ARG A 53 19.55 -2.67 -3.70
N GLU A 54 20.20 -1.54 -3.84
CA GLU A 54 21.02 -0.91 -2.79
C GLU A 54 20.43 0.47 -2.54
N LEU A 55 19.74 0.62 -1.42
CA LEU A 55 19.04 1.82 -1.06
C LEU A 55 19.61 2.39 0.23
N LYS A 56 19.52 3.69 0.39
CA LYS A 56 19.83 4.41 1.62
C LYS A 56 18.55 4.73 2.39
N ALA A 57 18.69 5.01 3.67
CA ALA A 57 17.58 5.38 4.53
C ALA A 57 16.65 6.41 3.90
N LEU A 58 15.35 6.20 4.03
CA LEU A 58 14.31 7.08 3.53
C LEU A 58 13.99 8.15 4.58
N PRO A 59 14.23 9.44 4.31
CA PRO A 59 13.81 10.51 5.22
C PRO A 59 12.28 10.54 5.38
N VAL A 60 11.80 10.95 6.54
CA VAL A 60 10.36 11.04 6.84
C VAL A 60 9.63 12.00 5.87
N GLU A 61 10.29 13.07 5.45
CA GLU A 61 9.77 14.01 4.46
C GLU A 61 9.56 13.33 3.09
N ALA A 62 10.49 12.47 2.70
CA ALA A 62 10.39 11.73 1.44
C ALA A 62 9.33 10.63 1.51
N LEU A 63 9.19 9.94 2.63
CA LEU A 63 8.08 9.01 2.87
C LEU A 63 6.73 9.76 2.83
N GLY A 64 6.65 10.91 3.52
CA GLY A 64 5.47 11.78 3.49
C GLY A 64 5.10 12.17 2.06
N ALA A 65 6.06 12.69 1.28
CA ALA A 65 5.83 13.07 -0.11
C ALA A 65 5.37 11.88 -0.99
N LEU A 66 6.00 10.71 -0.85
CA LEU A 66 5.63 9.50 -1.57
C LEU A 66 4.17 9.09 -1.31
N LEU A 67 3.78 9.02 -0.04
CA LEU A 67 2.44 8.62 0.35
C LEU A 67 1.40 9.69 0.01
N TRP A 68 1.75 10.98 0.15
CA TRP A 68 0.90 12.09 -0.26
C TRP A 68 0.55 12.03 -1.75
N HIS A 69 1.55 11.91 -2.61
CA HIS A 69 1.34 11.93 -4.05
C HIS A 69 0.76 10.64 -4.62
N SER A 70 0.76 9.53 -3.85
CA SER A 70 0.18 8.26 -4.29
C SER A 70 -1.16 7.91 -3.63
N GLN A 71 -1.38 8.30 -2.35
CA GLN A 71 -2.44 7.69 -1.54
C GLN A 71 -3.33 8.67 -0.75
N ARG A 72 -3.04 10.00 -0.73
CA ARG A 72 -3.90 10.93 0.01
C ARG A 72 -5.33 10.92 -0.54
N ARG A 73 -6.31 11.12 0.33
CA ARG A 73 -7.69 11.34 -0.07
C ARG A 73 -7.86 12.70 -0.74
N LEU A 74 -8.31 12.73 -1.99
CA LEU A 74 -8.57 13.94 -2.77
C LEU A 74 -10.03 14.37 -2.70
N ALA A 75 -10.94 13.40 -2.65
CA ALA A 75 -12.36 13.59 -2.51
C ALA A 75 -13.02 12.33 -1.97
N TRP A 76 -14.25 12.42 -1.50
CA TRP A 76 -15.04 11.29 -1.01
C TRP A 76 -16.53 11.50 -1.30
N ALA A 77 -17.28 10.41 -1.27
CA ALA A 77 -18.73 10.40 -1.34
C ALA A 77 -19.32 9.28 -0.47
N PRO A 78 -20.47 9.50 0.16
CA PRO A 78 -21.19 8.43 0.85
C PRO A 78 -21.61 7.33 -0.15
N SER A 79 -21.72 6.10 0.34
CA SER A 79 -22.13 4.98 -0.50
C SER A 79 -23.01 3.99 0.26
N PRO A 80 -23.83 3.17 -0.44
CA PRO A 80 -24.59 2.09 0.19
C PRO A 80 -23.72 0.86 0.55
N LEU A 81 -22.41 0.93 0.36
CA LEU A 81 -21.49 -0.20 0.61
C LEU A 81 -21.11 -0.36 2.09
N GLY A 82 -21.53 0.56 2.98
CA GLY A 82 -21.15 0.58 4.39
C GLY A 82 -19.89 1.39 4.69
N PHE A 83 -19.24 1.95 3.68
CA PHE A 83 -18.07 2.82 3.78
C PHE A 83 -18.09 3.88 2.67
N GLU A 84 -17.26 4.91 2.82
CA GLU A 84 -17.15 5.98 1.84
C GLU A 84 -16.37 5.51 0.60
N LEU A 85 -16.79 5.96 -0.60
CA LEU A 85 -15.98 5.89 -1.80
C LEU A 85 -15.02 7.07 -1.84
N GLU A 86 -13.82 6.85 -2.33
CA GLU A 86 -12.78 7.86 -2.31
C GLU A 86 -12.14 8.06 -3.68
N ARG A 87 -11.71 9.29 -3.94
CA ARG A 87 -10.78 9.58 -5.02
C ARG A 87 -9.40 9.81 -4.44
N ARG A 88 -8.43 9.03 -4.90
CA ARG A 88 -7.01 9.15 -4.56
C ARG A 88 -6.19 9.33 -5.84
N PRO A 89 -4.90 9.73 -5.77
CA PRO A 89 -4.05 9.78 -6.96
C PRO A 89 -3.97 8.42 -7.67
N ALA A 90 -3.66 7.33 -6.96
CA ALA A 90 -3.74 5.98 -7.52
C ALA A 90 -5.22 5.57 -7.66
N PRO A 91 -5.71 5.21 -8.87
CA PRO A 91 -7.09 4.78 -9.04
C PRO A 91 -7.34 3.38 -8.46
N SER A 92 -8.60 3.09 -8.17
CA SER A 92 -9.08 1.78 -7.71
C SER A 92 -10.40 1.42 -8.38
N GLY A 93 -10.65 0.15 -8.57
CA GLY A 93 -11.87 -0.38 -9.11
C GLY A 93 -13.10 0.07 -8.31
N GLY A 94 -13.96 0.90 -8.92
CA GLY A 94 -15.15 1.45 -8.27
C GLY A 94 -14.90 2.48 -7.18
N ALA A 95 -13.70 3.07 -7.10
CA ALA A 95 -13.27 4.04 -6.09
C ALA A 95 -13.29 3.48 -4.64
N ILE A 96 -13.10 2.18 -4.49
CA ILE A 96 -13.22 1.43 -3.22
C ILE A 96 -11.98 1.54 -2.35
N HIS A 97 -10.79 1.54 -2.96
CA HIS A 97 -9.48 1.59 -2.30
C HIS A 97 -9.33 0.57 -1.16
N PRO A 98 -9.37 -0.74 -1.47
CA PRO A 98 -9.35 -1.79 -0.46
C PRO A 98 -7.95 -2.01 0.14
N ILE A 99 -6.90 -1.31 -0.32
CA ILE A 99 -5.52 -1.61 0.03
C ILE A 99 -4.97 -0.58 1.00
N HIS A 100 -4.50 -1.07 2.13
CA HIS A 100 -3.76 -0.33 3.14
C HIS A 100 -2.26 -0.39 2.84
N VAL A 101 -1.55 0.70 3.09
CA VAL A 101 -0.07 0.75 3.03
C VAL A 101 0.46 0.73 4.45
N LEU A 102 1.23 -0.29 4.78
CA LEU A 102 1.97 -0.40 6.02
C LEU A 102 3.44 -0.12 5.75
N ALA A 103 4.04 0.76 6.53
CA ALA A 103 5.43 1.16 6.40
C ALA A 103 6.24 0.66 7.61
N PHE A 104 7.36 -0.01 7.35
CA PHE A 104 8.35 -0.39 8.34
C PHE A 104 9.53 0.57 8.29
N ASP A 105 9.84 1.19 9.40
CA ASP A 105 11.04 2.00 9.56
C ASP A 105 12.20 1.15 10.10
N PRO A 106 13.26 0.92 9.31
CA PRO A 106 14.39 0.10 9.74
C PRO A 106 15.24 0.75 10.85
N GLN A 107 15.13 2.06 11.08
CA GLN A 107 15.89 2.76 12.11
C GLN A 107 15.29 2.57 13.50
N THR A 108 13.97 2.56 13.59
CA THR A 108 13.25 2.40 14.86
C THR A 108 12.71 0.97 15.06
N GLY A 109 12.60 0.19 13.99
CA GLY A 109 11.94 -1.11 13.98
C GLY A 109 10.41 -1.01 14.04
N ALA A 110 9.84 0.20 13.95
CA ALA A 110 8.41 0.43 14.07
C ALA A 110 7.65 0.17 12.76
N TRP A 111 6.41 -0.24 12.90
CA TRP A 111 5.43 -0.31 11.81
C TRP A 111 4.36 0.75 11.97
N GLY A 112 3.98 1.38 10.87
CA GLY A 112 2.87 2.33 10.84
C GLY A 112 1.94 2.11 9.65
N ARG A 113 0.63 2.21 9.86
CA ARG A 113 -0.38 2.15 8.79
C ARG A 113 -0.72 3.57 8.32
N TYR A 114 -0.62 3.80 7.02
CA TYR A 114 -0.89 5.12 6.44
C TYR A 114 -2.38 5.48 6.50
N ASP A 115 -2.65 6.69 6.98
CA ASP A 115 -3.94 7.35 6.94
C ASP A 115 -3.93 8.45 5.87
N GLY A 116 -4.59 8.19 4.75
CA GLY A 116 -4.65 9.14 3.62
C GLY A 116 -5.59 10.33 3.85
N VAL A 117 -6.39 10.32 4.92
CA VAL A 117 -7.26 11.43 5.32
C VAL A 117 -6.49 12.46 6.11
N ARG A 118 -5.78 12.00 7.15
CA ARG A 118 -5.05 12.85 8.09
C ARG A 118 -3.60 13.08 7.68
N HIS A 119 -3.13 12.35 6.68
CA HIS A 119 -1.74 12.34 6.21
C HIS A 119 -0.75 12.05 7.32
N GLY A 120 -0.73 10.81 7.76
CA GLY A 120 0.16 10.35 8.82
C GLY A 120 0.14 8.83 8.94
N LEU A 121 0.82 8.33 9.94
CA LEU A 121 0.90 6.92 10.27
C LEU A 121 0.23 6.65 11.62
N HIS A 122 -0.61 5.64 11.68
CA HIS A 122 -1.03 5.03 12.93
C HIS A 122 -0.01 3.94 13.31
N ASP A 123 0.56 4.06 14.49
CA ASP A 123 1.49 3.07 15.03
C ASP A 123 0.80 1.69 15.14
N LEU A 124 1.56 0.64 14.84
CA LEU A 124 1.14 -0.75 14.94
C LEU A 124 1.93 -1.50 16.03
N ALA A 125 2.36 -0.82 17.10
CA ALA A 125 3.18 -1.42 18.17
C ALA A 125 2.56 -2.71 18.72
N ASP A 126 1.25 -2.72 18.98
CA ASP A 126 0.52 -3.89 19.49
C ASP A 126 0.47 -5.06 18.49
N GLN A 127 0.74 -4.80 17.21
CA GLN A 127 0.76 -5.79 16.12
C GLN A 127 2.15 -6.37 15.85
N MET A 128 3.20 -5.79 16.45
CA MET A 128 4.59 -6.17 16.18
C MET A 128 4.86 -7.67 16.28
N PRO A 129 4.33 -8.40 17.28
CA PRO A 129 4.53 -9.84 17.38
C PRO A 129 3.96 -10.62 16.20
N MET A 130 2.87 -10.12 15.59
CA MET A 130 2.23 -10.75 14.42
C MET A 130 3.02 -10.50 13.13
N LEU A 131 3.83 -9.42 13.09
CA LEU A 131 4.64 -9.00 11.94
C LEU A 131 6.09 -9.52 12.02
N GLU A 132 6.44 -10.22 13.10
CA GLU A 132 7.76 -10.82 13.26
C GLU A 132 8.10 -11.73 12.07
N GLY A 133 9.30 -11.59 11.55
CA GLY A 133 9.81 -12.35 10.40
C GLY A 133 9.39 -11.82 9.02
N LEU A 134 8.44 -10.88 8.91
CA LEU A 134 8.05 -10.31 7.61
C LEU A 134 9.21 -9.54 6.95
N VAL A 135 9.94 -8.76 7.73
CA VAL A 135 11.11 -7.99 7.26
C VAL A 135 12.24 -8.93 6.83
N GLU A 136 12.50 -9.98 7.61
CA GLU A 136 13.50 -11.00 7.28
C GLU A 136 13.15 -11.73 5.99
N GLN A 137 11.90 -12.05 5.76
CA GLN A 137 11.46 -12.59 4.47
C GLN A 137 11.71 -11.62 3.33
N ALA A 138 11.40 -10.33 3.51
CA ALA A 138 11.67 -9.33 2.50
C ALA A 138 13.18 -9.22 2.21
N ARG A 139 14.02 -9.23 3.24
CA ARG A 139 15.49 -9.22 3.13
C ARG A 139 16.08 -10.48 2.50
N SER A 140 15.42 -11.63 2.64
CA SER A 140 15.85 -12.86 1.97
C SER A 140 15.69 -12.80 0.45
N ILE A 141 14.82 -11.92 -0.07
CA ILE A 141 14.61 -11.69 -1.51
C ILE A 141 15.58 -10.63 -2.03
N VAL A 142 15.65 -9.51 -1.35
CA VAL A 142 16.61 -8.42 -1.62
C VAL A 142 17.12 -7.89 -0.29
N ALA A 143 18.38 -8.15 -0.01
CA ALA A 143 19.03 -7.70 1.21
C ALA A 143 19.21 -6.17 1.19
N ASP A 144 18.40 -5.47 1.94
CA ASP A 144 18.50 -4.02 2.10
C ASP A 144 18.18 -3.62 3.55
N PRO A 145 19.22 -3.40 4.40
CA PRO A 145 19.01 -3.11 5.81
C PRO A 145 18.57 -1.68 6.10
N GLU A 146 18.79 -0.74 5.17
CA GLU A 146 18.52 0.69 5.37
C GLU A 146 17.19 1.15 4.78
N ALA A 147 16.65 0.40 3.82
CA ALA A 147 15.43 0.79 3.11
C ALA A 147 14.17 0.65 3.99
N THR A 148 13.20 1.52 3.75
CA THR A 148 11.84 1.37 4.28
C THR A 148 11.10 0.29 3.50
N LEU A 149 10.48 -0.68 4.20
CA LEU A 149 9.59 -1.64 3.59
C LEU A 149 8.17 -1.07 3.56
N LEU A 150 7.58 -0.99 2.38
CA LEU A 150 6.14 -0.80 2.24
C LEU A 150 5.48 -2.13 1.95
N TRP A 151 4.57 -2.53 2.83
CA TRP A 151 3.76 -3.74 2.66
C TRP A 151 2.31 -3.36 2.36
N LEU A 152 1.73 -4.01 1.36
CA LEU A 152 0.39 -3.75 0.87
C LEU A 152 -0.56 -4.85 1.39
N VAL A 153 -1.53 -4.42 2.18
CA VAL A 153 -2.53 -5.29 2.79
C VAL A 153 -3.90 -4.92 2.26
N ALA A 154 -4.52 -5.83 1.54
CA ALA A 154 -5.88 -5.65 1.04
C ALA A 154 -6.92 -6.05 2.10
N GLU A 155 -8.07 -5.42 2.02
CA GLU A 155 -9.31 -5.72 2.72
C GLU A 155 -10.36 -6.15 1.67
N PRO A 156 -10.34 -7.44 1.24
CA PRO A 156 -11.12 -7.92 0.08
C PRO A 156 -12.61 -7.68 0.22
N GLY A 157 -13.16 -7.77 1.45
CA GLY A 157 -14.58 -7.56 1.74
C GLY A 157 -15.12 -6.22 1.25
N LYS A 158 -14.28 -5.16 1.22
CA LYS A 158 -14.67 -3.87 0.62
C LYS A 158 -15.00 -4.02 -0.86
N THR A 159 -14.20 -4.77 -1.60
CA THR A 159 -14.44 -4.99 -3.03
C THR A 159 -15.58 -5.97 -3.26
N GLU A 160 -15.71 -6.99 -2.42
CA GLU A 160 -16.79 -7.97 -2.47
C GLU A 160 -18.16 -7.37 -2.15
N ALA A 161 -18.22 -6.28 -1.38
CA ALA A 161 -19.45 -5.52 -1.14
C ALA A 161 -20.12 -5.08 -2.46
N LYS A 162 -19.34 -4.79 -3.50
CA LYS A 162 -19.80 -4.30 -4.80
C LYS A 162 -19.74 -5.33 -5.92
N TYR A 163 -18.76 -6.24 -5.88
CA TYR A 163 -18.49 -7.16 -6.99
C TYR A 163 -18.55 -8.62 -6.54
N GLU A 164 -19.17 -9.47 -7.36
CA GLU A 164 -18.93 -10.91 -7.35
C GLU A 164 -17.59 -11.20 -8.03
N ASN A 165 -16.92 -12.29 -7.63
CA ASN A 165 -15.59 -12.66 -8.14
C ASN A 165 -14.56 -11.52 -8.03
N ALA A 166 -14.57 -10.81 -6.91
CA ALA A 166 -13.80 -9.57 -6.69
C ALA A 166 -12.28 -9.74 -6.70
N GLN A 167 -11.77 -10.97 -6.56
CA GLN A 167 -10.34 -11.25 -6.38
C GLN A 167 -9.46 -10.61 -7.48
N SER A 168 -9.87 -10.71 -8.75
CA SER A 168 -9.11 -10.12 -9.85
C SER A 168 -9.09 -8.59 -9.81
N VAL A 169 -10.12 -7.95 -9.23
CA VAL A 169 -10.15 -6.48 -9.01
C VAL A 169 -9.12 -6.10 -7.95
N VAL A 170 -9.09 -6.82 -6.82
CA VAL A 170 -8.13 -6.58 -5.73
C VAL A 170 -6.68 -6.69 -6.23
N TRP A 171 -6.36 -7.74 -7.01
CA TRP A 171 -5.01 -7.90 -7.58
C TRP A 171 -4.64 -6.80 -8.57
N ARG A 172 -5.58 -6.35 -9.39
CA ARG A 172 -5.35 -5.22 -10.32
C ARG A 172 -5.12 -3.92 -9.56
N ASP A 173 -5.92 -3.66 -8.54
CA ASP A 173 -5.75 -2.49 -7.68
C ASP A 173 -4.38 -2.51 -6.97
N ALA A 174 -3.92 -3.69 -6.51
CA ALA A 174 -2.60 -3.86 -5.94
C ALA A 174 -1.48 -3.53 -6.94
N GLY A 175 -1.58 -4.02 -8.17
CA GLY A 175 -0.63 -3.70 -9.24
C GLY A 175 -0.64 -2.23 -9.62
N VAL A 176 -1.81 -1.61 -9.70
CA VAL A 176 -1.96 -0.16 -9.93
C VAL A 176 -1.29 0.64 -8.82
N LEU A 177 -1.57 0.32 -7.56
CA LEU A 177 -0.96 1.02 -6.43
C LEU A 177 0.56 0.87 -6.42
N GLN A 178 1.09 -0.34 -6.63
CA GLN A 178 2.54 -0.55 -6.74
C GLN A 178 3.15 0.28 -7.88
N GLY A 179 2.49 0.31 -9.04
CA GLY A 179 2.92 1.13 -10.18
C GLY A 179 2.96 2.63 -9.85
N TYR A 180 1.94 3.13 -9.14
CA TYR A 180 1.91 4.53 -8.68
C TYR A 180 3.00 4.83 -7.66
N LEU A 181 3.21 3.96 -6.66
CA LEU A 181 4.29 4.12 -5.69
C LEU A 181 5.66 4.19 -6.39
N VAL A 182 5.91 3.31 -7.35
CA VAL A 182 7.16 3.28 -8.12
C VAL A 182 7.32 4.53 -9.01
N ALA A 183 6.26 4.97 -9.67
CA ALA A 183 6.29 6.15 -10.54
C ALA A 183 6.49 7.45 -9.74
N VAL A 184 5.77 7.60 -8.62
CA VAL A 184 5.91 8.75 -7.71
C VAL A 184 7.31 8.77 -7.09
N ALA A 185 7.82 7.62 -6.63
CA ALA A 185 9.18 7.51 -6.12
C ALA A 185 10.22 7.96 -7.16
N ALA A 186 10.06 7.55 -8.43
CA ALA A 186 10.93 7.99 -9.51
C ALA A 186 10.85 9.51 -9.70
N GLY A 187 9.67 10.11 -9.67
CA GLY A 187 9.47 11.55 -9.73
C GLY A 187 10.07 12.31 -8.55
N LEU A 188 10.19 11.68 -7.39
CA LEU A 188 10.85 12.22 -6.21
C LEU A 188 12.36 11.92 -6.15
N GLY A 189 12.94 11.30 -7.19
CA GLY A 189 14.35 10.92 -7.24
C GLY A 189 14.71 9.73 -6.33
N LEU A 190 13.71 9.05 -5.77
CA LEU A 190 13.89 7.89 -4.91
C LEU A 190 14.17 6.61 -5.72
N GLY A 191 14.76 5.63 -5.05
CA GLY A 191 14.89 4.26 -5.53
C GLY A 191 13.80 3.35 -4.98
N THR A 192 13.40 2.36 -5.77
CA THR A 192 12.46 1.32 -5.35
C THR A 192 12.86 -0.04 -5.87
N CYS A 193 12.48 -1.10 -5.14
CA CYS A 193 12.55 -2.47 -5.60
C CYS A 193 11.26 -3.20 -5.21
N LEU A 194 10.44 -3.58 -6.20
CA LEU A 194 9.28 -4.45 -5.98
C LEU A 194 9.77 -5.84 -5.57
N LEU A 195 9.12 -6.43 -4.58
CA LEU A 195 9.43 -7.76 -4.08
C LEU A 195 8.44 -8.80 -4.61
N GLY A 196 8.92 -10.01 -4.87
CA GLY A 196 8.10 -11.14 -5.31
C GLY A 196 7.30 -11.81 -4.19
N MET A 197 7.07 -11.11 -3.07
CA MET A 197 6.29 -11.63 -1.94
C MET A 197 4.98 -10.89 -1.77
N THR A 198 3.98 -11.56 -1.22
CA THR A 198 2.70 -10.95 -0.86
C THR A 198 2.59 -10.65 0.63
N GLY A 199 3.28 -11.39 1.49
CA GLY A 199 3.14 -11.30 2.94
C GLY A 199 1.85 -11.96 3.46
N GLN A 200 1.21 -12.85 2.69
CA GLN A 200 -0.09 -13.45 3.05
C GLN A 200 -0.09 -14.14 4.42
N ALA A 201 1.00 -14.80 4.79
CA ALA A 201 1.09 -15.50 6.08
C ALA A 201 1.00 -14.53 7.28
N TRP A 202 1.43 -13.28 7.12
CA TRP A 202 1.34 -12.23 8.14
C TRP A 202 -0.03 -11.54 8.12
N ALA A 203 -0.60 -11.30 6.95
CA ALA A 203 -1.96 -10.76 6.86
C ALA A 203 -2.97 -11.67 7.58
N ALA A 204 -2.81 -13.00 7.45
CA ALA A 204 -3.65 -13.99 8.16
C ALA A 204 -3.45 -14.01 9.69
N ARG A 205 -2.39 -13.38 10.21
CA ARG A 205 -2.17 -13.23 11.66
C ARG A 205 -2.77 -11.93 12.20
N LEU A 206 -2.89 -10.90 11.34
CA LEU A 206 -3.44 -9.60 11.75
C LEU A 206 -4.95 -9.65 11.93
N ALA A 207 -5.63 -10.51 11.21
CA ALA A 207 -7.09 -10.60 11.22
C ALA A 207 -7.54 -12.03 10.96
N ASP A 208 -8.74 -12.37 11.43
CA ASP A 208 -9.33 -13.68 11.22
C ASP A 208 -9.63 -13.94 9.74
N GLN A 209 -9.54 -15.19 9.36
CA GLN A 209 -9.91 -15.88 8.12
C GLN A 209 -10.32 -15.01 6.92
N GLY A 210 -9.36 -14.31 6.32
CA GLY A 210 -9.58 -13.67 5.02
C GLY A 210 -10.09 -12.24 5.06
N GLU A 211 -10.27 -11.64 6.24
CA GLU A 211 -10.59 -10.21 6.36
C GLU A 211 -9.47 -9.34 5.76
N LEU A 212 -8.23 -9.78 5.93
CA LEU A 212 -7.05 -9.13 5.35
C LEU A 212 -6.26 -10.09 4.47
N ALA A 213 -5.67 -9.56 3.41
CA ALA A 213 -4.83 -10.32 2.48
C ALA A 213 -3.56 -9.54 2.13
N GLY A 214 -2.41 -10.19 2.20
CA GLY A 214 -1.15 -9.63 1.70
C GLY A 214 -1.12 -9.65 0.18
N VAL A 215 -0.89 -8.49 -0.45
CA VAL A 215 -0.98 -8.35 -1.92
C VAL A 215 0.27 -7.78 -2.57
N GLY A 216 1.34 -7.57 -1.81
CA GLY A 216 2.63 -7.14 -2.36
C GLY A 216 3.46 -6.34 -1.38
N ALA A 217 4.73 -6.18 -1.71
CA ALA A 217 5.67 -5.39 -0.93
C ALA A 217 6.73 -4.76 -1.83
N LEU A 218 7.34 -3.68 -1.37
CA LEU A 218 8.46 -3.03 -2.04
C LEU A 218 9.39 -2.35 -1.04
N TRP A 219 10.67 -2.37 -1.35
CA TRP A 219 11.65 -1.50 -0.71
C TRP A 219 11.61 -0.11 -1.35
N VAL A 220 11.77 0.92 -0.54
CA VAL A 220 11.91 2.31 -0.97
C VAL A 220 12.96 3.03 -0.12
N GLY A 221 13.78 3.86 -0.78
CA GLY A 221 14.83 4.63 -0.13
C GLY A 221 15.46 5.64 -1.05
N ARG A 222 16.47 6.37 -0.56
CA ARG A 222 17.31 7.20 -1.42
C ARG A 222 18.19 6.30 -2.29
N ARG A 223 18.50 6.77 -3.49
CA ARG A 223 19.51 6.13 -4.34
C ARG A 223 20.91 6.32 -3.72
N PRO A 224 21.84 5.38 -3.97
CA PRO A 224 23.23 5.50 -3.56
C PRO A 224 23.87 6.79 -4.03
#